data_72f8556f22a71819885cb2fd41d2a135
#
_entry.id   72f8556f22a71819885cb2fd41d2a135
#
_cell.length_a   1.000
_cell.length_b   1.000
_cell.length_c   1.000
_cell.angle_alpha   90.00
_cell.angle_beta   90.00
_cell.angle_gamma   90.00
#
_symmetry.space_group_name_H-M   'P 1'
#
loop_
_entity.id
_entity.type
_entity.pdbx_description
1 polymer ?
#
loop_
_entity_poly.entity_id
_entity_poly.type
_entity_poly.pdbx_seq_one_letter_code
_entity_poly.pdbx_strand_id
1 'polypeptide(L)'
;LHKEYRRQRQMCIRDRKKAWEKAQILPSVEETCMSTQFSHIFAGGYSAGYYSYKWAEVLDADAFSLFKQTGIFNPETAASFRENILSKGGTEHPMTLYKRFRGQEPTIDALLIRNGIKK
;
A
#
# COMPACT_ATOMS: atom_id res chain seq x y z
N LEU A 1 18.45 -26.26 26.11
CA LEU A 1 18.04 -24.85 25.81
C LEU A 1 18.89 -24.21 24.70
N HIS A 2 20.23 -24.18 24.81
CA HIS A 2 21.07 -23.51 23.79
C HIS A 2 21.05 -24.14 22.38
N LYS A 3 20.92 -25.45 22.26
CA LYS A 3 20.86 -26.14 20.95
C LYS A 3 19.53 -25.90 20.25
N GLU A 4 18.42 -25.83 20.98
CA GLU A 4 17.09 -25.58 20.44
C GLU A 4 16.97 -24.14 19.94
N TYR A 5 17.44 -23.16 20.70
CA TYR A 5 17.48 -21.74 20.27
C TYR A 5 18.35 -21.55 19.02
N ARG A 6 19.47 -22.26 18.90
CA ARG A 6 20.30 -22.19 17.69
C ARG A 6 19.59 -22.79 16.47
N ARG A 7 18.90 -23.93 16.63
CA ARG A 7 18.11 -24.54 15.53
C ARG A 7 16.97 -23.66 15.07
N GLN A 8 16.24 -23.12 16.01
CA GLN A 8 15.13 -22.18 15.70
C GLN A 8 15.63 -20.93 14.97
N ARG A 9 16.72 -20.34 15.43
CA ARG A 9 17.33 -19.17 14.77
C ARG A 9 17.79 -19.49 13.34
N GLN A 10 18.43 -20.62 13.12
CA GLN A 10 18.85 -21.04 11.78
C GLN A 10 17.65 -21.30 10.86
N MET A 11 16.57 -21.87 11.40
CA MET A 11 15.34 -22.09 10.65
C MET A 11 14.72 -20.75 10.21
N CYS A 12 14.58 -19.78 11.11
CA CYS A 12 14.08 -18.45 10.79
C CYS A 12 14.94 -17.73 9.75
N ILE A 13 16.27 -17.84 9.84
CA ILE A 13 17.20 -17.25 8.85
C ILE A 13 16.98 -17.90 7.48
N ARG A 14 16.86 -19.22 7.42
CA ARG A 14 16.64 -19.97 6.18
C ARG A 14 15.29 -19.61 5.55
N ASP A 15 14.22 -19.56 6.33
CA ASP A 15 12.88 -19.27 5.83
C ASP A 15 12.78 -17.83 5.33
N ARG A 16 13.39 -16.87 6.04
CA ARG A 16 13.52 -15.49 5.60
C ARG A 16 14.25 -15.41 4.26
N LYS A 17 15.39 -16.10 4.12
CA LYS A 17 16.18 -16.10 2.88
C LYS A 17 15.37 -16.67 1.72
N LYS A 18 14.69 -17.79 1.90
CA LYS A 18 13.80 -18.37 0.89
C LYS A 18 12.65 -17.45 0.49
N ALA A 19 12.04 -16.75 1.46
CA ALA A 19 10.98 -15.78 1.18
C ALA A 19 11.52 -14.58 0.40
N TRP A 20 12.68 -14.08 0.77
CA TRP A 20 13.36 -12.98 0.09
C TRP A 20 13.73 -13.34 -1.35
N GLU A 21 14.32 -14.49 -1.59
CA GLU A 21 14.71 -14.99 -2.92
C GLU A 21 13.52 -15.04 -3.90
N LYS A 22 12.32 -15.29 -3.40
CA LYS A 22 11.09 -15.31 -4.21
C LYS A 22 10.57 -13.92 -4.56
N ALA A 23 10.86 -12.91 -3.75
CA ALA A 23 10.29 -11.58 -3.86
C ALA A 23 11.28 -10.53 -4.39
N GLN A 24 12.59 -10.81 -4.33
CA GLN A 24 13.61 -9.86 -4.75
C GLN A 24 13.61 -9.63 -6.26
N ILE A 25 13.75 -8.38 -6.66
CA ILE A 25 13.91 -7.98 -8.06
C ILE A 25 15.40 -7.77 -8.39
N LEU A 26 16.16 -7.27 -7.43
CA LEU A 26 17.59 -7.02 -7.56
C LEU A 26 18.37 -7.93 -6.61
N PRO A 27 19.64 -8.26 -6.93
CA PRO A 27 20.50 -9.03 -6.05
C PRO A 27 20.62 -8.35 -4.67
N SER A 28 20.59 -9.16 -3.61
CA SER A 28 20.82 -8.65 -2.26
C SER A 28 22.28 -8.27 -2.09
N VAL A 29 22.54 -7.16 -1.41
CA VAL A 29 23.89 -6.83 -0.95
C VAL A 29 24.22 -7.71 0.24
N GLU A 30 25.37 -8.35 0.22
CA GLU A 30 25.85 -9.19 1.31
C GLU A 30 25.90 -8.41 2.62
N GLU A 31 25.64 -9.07 3.74
CA GLU A 31 25.55 -8.49 5.09
C GLU A 31 24.33 -7.59 5.36
N THR A 32 23.49 -7.28 4.37
CA THR A 32 22.25 -6.54 4.62
C THR A 32 21.12 -7.45 5.11
N CYS A 33 20.24 -6.90 5.95
CA CYS A 33 19.11 -7.64 6.49
C CYS A 33 17.87 -6.76 6.55
N MET A 34 17.04 -6.83 5.52
CA MET A 34 15.81 -6.01 5.43
C MET A 34 14.87 -6.22 6.61
N SER A 35 14.73 -7.46 7.10
CA SER A 35 13.82 -7.75 8.22
C SER A 35 14.20 -7.07 9.53
N THR A 36 15.46 -6.74 9.75
CA THR A 36 15.92 -6.02 10.95
C THR A 36 15.80 -4.51 10.79
N GLN A 37 15.73 -4.00 9.56
CA GLN A 37 15.60 -2.59 9.24
C GLN A 37 14.14 -2.15 9.12
N PHE A 38 13.21 -3.10 8.96
CA PHE A 38 11.80 -2.82 8.70
C PHE A 38 11.05 -2.45 10.00
N SER A 39 11.41 -1.31 10.58
CA SER A 39 10.89 -0.85 11.87
C SER A 39 9.37 -0.66 11.88
N HIS A 40 8.76 -0.26 10.77
CA HIS A 40 7.32 -0.02 10.68
C HIS A 40 6.48 -1.22 11.12
N ILE A 41 6.84 -2.45 10.70
CA ILE A 41 6.13 -3.66 11.08
C ILE A 41 6.59 -4.25 12.41
N PHE A 42 7.81 -3.95 12.87
CA PHE A 42 8.37 -4.54 14.09
C PHE A 42 8.34 -3.59 15.30
N ALA A 43 8.34 -2.28 15.09
CA ALA A 43 8.38 -1.29 16.16
C ALA A 43 7.32 -0.18 16.05
N GLY A 44 6.63 -0.05 14.92
CA GLY A 44 5.75 1.08 14.61
C GLY A 44 4.24 0.82 14.68
N GLY A 45 3.79 -0.34 15.16
CA GLY A 45 2.36 -0.68 15.25
C GLY A 45 1.70 -1.09 13.92
N TYR A 46 2.45 -1.25 12.84
CA TYR A 46 1.93 -1.65 11.53
C TYR A 46 2.10 -3.15 11.21
N SER A 47 2.32 -4.00 12.21
CA SER A 47 2.61 -5.43 12.02
C SER A 47 1.54 -6.17 11.22
N ALA A 48 0.27 -5.83 11.40
CA ALA A 48 -0.83 -6.39 10.64
C ALA A 48 -1.46 -5.40 9.64
N GLY A 49 -1.00 -4.16 9.60
CA GLY A 49 -1.63 -3.07 8.88
C GLY A 49 -0.76 -2.39 7.81
N TYR A 50 0.46 -2.85 7.58
CA TYR A 50 1.38 -2.18 6.64
C TYR A 50 0.85 -2.16 5.20
N TYR A 51 0.04 -3.12 4.81
CA TYR A 51 -0.64 -3.16 3.51
C TYR A 51 -1.50 -1.92 3.24
N SER A 52 -1.89 -1.18 4.29
CA SER A 52 -2.69 0.06 4.16
C SER A 52 -2.05 1.10 3.26
N TYR A 53 -0.72 1.16 3.21
CA TYR A 53 -0.01 2.03 2.28
C TYR A 53 -0.31 1.69 0.81
N LYS A 54 -0.35 0.39 0.47
CA LYS A 54 -0.72 -0.04 -0.90
C LYS A 54 -2.20 0.17 -1.19
N TRP A 55 -3.06 -0.03 -0.18
CA TRP A 55 -4.46 0.29 -0.31
C TRP A 55 -4.70 1.79 -0.57
N ALA A 56 -3.99 2.65 0.15
CA ALA A 56 -4.04 4.10 -0.09
C ALA A 56 -3.56 4.47 -1.51
N GLU A 57 -2.54 3.82 -2.03
CA GLU A 57 -2.08 4.03 -3.42
C GLU A 57 -3.14 3.62 -4.46
N VAL A 58 -3.93 2.57 -4.21
CA VAL A 58 -5.06 2.18 -5.07
C VAL A 58 -6.10 3.29 -5.10
N LEU A 59 -6.51 3.78 -3.92
CA LEU A 59 -7.52 4.83 -3.80
C LEU A 59 -7.04 6.14 -4.43
N ASP A 60 -5.80 6.52 -4.19
CA ASP A 60 -5.17 7.70 -4.78
C ASP A 60 -5.14 7.63 -6.32
N ALA A 61 -4.66 6.53 -6.88
CA ALA A 61 -4.57 6.36 -8.32
C ALA A 61 -5.95 6.38 -9.00
N ASP A 62 -6.94 5.70 -8.41
CA ASP A 62 -8.30 5.67 -8.95
C ASP A 62 -9.00 7.03 -8.80
N ALA A 63 -8.86 7.71 -7.67
CA ALA A 63 -9.38 9.06 -7.48
C ALA A 63 -8.76 10.04 -8.49
N PHE A 64 -7.44 10.01 -8.66
CA PHE A 64 -6.75 10.87 -9.62
C PHE A 64 -7.12 10.55 -11.08
N SER A 65 -7.51 9.32 -11.39
CA SER A 65 -7.99 8.95 -12.72
C SER A 65 -9.25 9.76 -13.12
N LEU A 66 -10.11 10.09 -12.16
CA LEU A 66 -11.26 10.96 -12.42
C LEU A 66 -10.82 12.37 -12.80
N PHE A 67 -9.85 12.95 -12.10
CA PHE A 67 -9.29 14.25 -12.46
C PHE A 67 -8.66 14.25 -13.86
N LYS A 68 -8.00 13.15 -14.25
CA LYS A 68 -7.47 13.03 -15.61
C LYS A 68 -8.57 13.01 -16.67
N GLN A 69 -9.71 12.40 -16.38
CA GLN A 69 -10.85 12.29 -17.30
C GLN A 69 -11.62 13.62 -17.43
N THR A 70 -11.79 14.33 -16.32
CA THR A 70 -12.60 15.56 -16.27
C THR A 70 -11.79 16.83 -16.48
N GLY A 71 -10.46 16.73 -16.36
CA GLY A 71 -9.53 17.84 -16.34
C GLY A 71 -8.93 18.06 -14.97
N ILE A 72 -7.59 18.13 -14.88
CA ILE A 72 -6.84 18.20 -13.61
C ILE A 72 -7.27 19.43 -12.77
N PHE A 73 -7.65 20.52 -13.41
CA PHE A 73 -8.10 21.75 -12.76
C PHE A 73 -9.61 21.95 -12.83
N ASN A 74 -10.38 20.89 -13.08
CA ASN A 74 -11.84 20.99 -13.12
C ASN A 74 -12.39 21.36 -11.73
N PRO A 75 -13.08 22.51 -11.58
CA PRO A 75 -13.53 23.00 -10.28
C PRO A 75 -14.64 22.13 -9.66
N GLU A 76 -15.48 21.51 -10.47
CA GLU A 76 -16.59 20.68 -9.98
C GLU A 76 -16.04 19.37 -9.38
N THR A 77 -15.09 18.72 -10.05
CA THR A 77 -14.42 17.54 -9.54
C THR A 77 -13.64 17.84 -8.26
N ALA A 78 -12.94 18.98 -8.23
CA ALA A 78 -12.21 19.42 -7.04
C ALA A 78 -13.15 19.73 -5.87
N ALA A 79 -14.27 20.41 -6.11
CA ALA A 79 -15.29 20.67 -5.08
C ALA A 79 -15.87 19.37 -4.54
N SER A 80 -16.25 18.43 -5.41
CA SER A 80 -16.78 17.13 -5.01
C SER A 80 -15.77 16.33 -4.18
N PHE A 81 -14.49 16.32 -4.55
CA PHE A 81 -13.43 15.69 -3.76
C PHE A 81 -13.29 16.33 -2.38
N ARG A 82 -13.26 17.65 -2.33
CA ARG A 82 -13.20 18.39 -1.06
C ARG A 82 -14.41 18.08 -0.17
N GLU A 83 -15.63 18.13 -0.71
CA GLU A 83 -16.86 17.95 0.06
C GLU A 83 -17.07 16.52 0.55
N ASN A 84 -16.77 15.54 -0.28
CA ASN A 84 -17.07 14.13 0.03
C ASN A 84 -15.91 13.40 0.70
N ILE A 85 -14.67 13.83 0.48
CA ILE A 85 -13.48 13.14 1.04
C ILE A 85 -12.82 14.00 2.12
N LEU A 86 -12.30 15.19 1.74
CA LEU A 86 -11.42 15.93 2.65
C LEU A 86 -12.17 16.53 3.84
N SER A 87 -13.38 17.07 3.64
CA SER A 87 -14.14 17.71 4.71
C SER A 87 -14.88 16.71 5.61
N LYS A 88 -15.08 15.48 5.16
CA LYS A 88 -15.80 14.46 5.91
C LYS A 88 -14.90 13.60 6.80
N GLY A 89 -13.68 13.34 6.39
CA GLY A 89 -12.75 12.53 7.17
C GLY A 89 -13.35 11.20 7.62
N GLY A 90 -13.41 10.96 8.92
CA GLY A 90 -13.96 9.74 9.53
C GLY A 90 -15.42 9.84 10.00
N THR A 91 -16.21 10.79 9.49
CA THR A 91 -17.61 10.99 9.94
C THR A 91 -18.59 9.95 9.42
N GLU A 92 -18.27 9.30 8.32
CA GLU A 92 -19.05 8.25 7.69
C GLU A 92 -18.15 7.10 7.26
N HIS A 93 -18.74 5.97 6.86
CA HIS A 93 -17.93 4.85 6.34
C HIS A 93 -17.14 5.28 5.09
N PRO A 94 -15.81 5.07 5.04
CA PRO A 94 -14.96 5.59 3.97
C PRO A 94 -15.40 5.21 2.55
N MET A 95 -15.87 3.98 2.35
CA MET A 95 -16.35 3.52 1.04
C MET A 95 -17.63 4.25 0.60
N THR A 96 -18.49 4.66 1.53
CA THR A 96 -19.69 5.46 1.22
C THR A 96 -19.28 6.84 0.70
N LEU A 97 -18.35 7.48 1.38
CA LEU A 97 -17.80 8.78 0.96
C LEU A 97 -17.09 8.67 -0.39
N TYR A 98 -16.30 7.63 -0.57
CA TYR A 98 -15.58 7.39 -1.81
C TYR A 98 -16.53 7.20 -3.00
N LYS A 99 -17.55 6.37 -2.86
CA LYS A 99 -18.57 6.17 -3.90
C LYS A 99 -19.33 7.44 -4.24
N ARG A 100 -19.58 8.28 -3.24
CA ARG A 100 -20.25 9.57 -3.45
C ARG A 100 -19.42 10.52 -4.32
N PHE A 101 -18.11 10.51 -4.13
CA PHE A 101 -17.16 11.26 -4.96
C PHE A 101 -16.94 10.62 -6.32
N ARG A 102 -16.62 9.33 -6.35
CA ARG A 102 -16.13 8.63 -7.56
C ARG A 102 -17.26 8.10 -8.44
N GLY A 103 -18.45 7.87 -7.87
CA GLY A 103 -19.58 7.22 -8.54
C GLY A 103 -19.51 5.69 -8.55
N GLN A 104 -18.42 5.10 -8.12
CA GLN A 104 -18.19 3.66 -8.12
C GLN A 104 -17.21 3.24 -7.02
N GLU A 105 -17.02 1.94 -6.83
CA GLU A 105 -15.95 1.41 -5.99
C GLU A 105 -14.58 1.59 -6.67
N PRO A 106 -13.50 1.73 -5.89
CA PRO A 106 -12.16 1.85 -6.44
C PRO A 106 -11.75 0.55 -7.14
N THR A 107 -10.97 0.69 -8.20
CA THR A 107 -10.35 -0.43 -8.91
C THR A 107 -8.83 -0.32 -8.86
N ILE A 108 -8.14 -1.45 -9.01
CA ILE A 108 -6.65 -1.47 -9.03
C ILE A 108 -6.08 -1.00 -10.37
N ASP A 109 -6.92 -0.86 -11.40
CA ASP A 109 -6.47 -0.62 -12.77
C ASP A 109 -5.66 0.66 -12.92
N ALA A 110 -6.12 1.75 -12.31
CA ALA A 110 -5.41 3.03 -12.36
C ALA A 110 -3.99 2.95 -11.76
N LEU A 111 -3.81 2.17 -10.68
CA LEU A 111 -2.50 1.92 -10.09
C LEU A 111 -1.62 1.07 -11.00
N LEU A 112 -2.17 0.01 -11.60
CA LEU A 112 -1.43 -0.86 -12.52
C LEU A 112 -0.96 -0.10 -13.76
N ILE A 113 -1.82 0.78 -14.30
CA ILE A 113 -1.47 1.66 -15.43
C ILE A 113 -0.37 2.65 -15.01
N ARG A 114 -0.52 3.30 -13.85
CA ARG A 114 0.49 4.23 -13.32
C ARG A 114 1.87 3.58 -13.16
N ASN A 115 1.90 2.33 -12.76
CA ASN A 115 3.12 1.56 -12.57
C ASN A 115 3.63 0.86 -13.85
N GLY A 116 2.99 1.05 -15.01
CA GLY A 116 3.39 0.46 -16.29
C GLY A 116 3.16 -1.05 -16.38
N ILE A 117 2.38 -1.64 -15.48
CA ILE A 117 2.07 -3.08 -15.45
C ILE A 117 0.92 -3.40 -16.40
N LYS A 118 -0.03 -2.49 -16.51
CA LYS A 118 -1.18 -2.58 -17.43
C LYS A 118 -1.12 -1.42 -18.43
N LYS A 119 -1.46 -1.69 -19.69
CA LYS A 119 -1.60 -0.67 -20.76
C LYS A 119 -3.02 -0.16 -20.81
#